data_47efcee016150843a85644ebe748c967
#
_entry.id   47efcee016150843a85644ebe748c967
#
_cell.length_a   1.000
_cell.length_b   1.000
_cell.length_c   1.000
_cell.angle_alpha   90.00
_cell.angle_beta   90.00
_cell.angle_gamma   90.00
#
_symmetry.space_group_name_H-M   'P 1'
#
loop_
_entity.id
_entity.type
_entity.pdbx_description
1 polymer ?
#
loop_
_entity_poly.entity_id
_entity_poly.type
_entity_poly.pdbx_seq_one_letter_code
_entity_poly.pdbx_strand_id
1 'polypeptide(L)'
;EEAIITNSTSVMLTSVASDEYAIGYVSLGSLDDTVKAVSIDGAEATVDNIKNGTYTIARPFNIATKGEVSDIAQDFINYIMSAEGQAVITENGYIGSDDAAAFESNGATGKVTVSGSSSVTPVMEKLKEAYTAVKKPPPSRKLRCRDRDSGE
;
A
#
# COMPACT_ATOMS: atom_id res chain seq x y z
N GLU A 1 -16.87 2.45 31.66
CA GLU A 1 -16.43 1.35 30.78
C GLU A 1 -15.17 1.84 30.06
N GLU A 2 -14.12 1.03 30.06
CA GLU A 2 -12.86 1.39 29.42
C GLU A 2 -12.82 0.83 27.99
N ALA A 3 -12.27 1.59 27.04
CA ALA A 3 -12.09 1.12 25.67
C ALA A 3 -11.02 -0.01 25.63
N ILE A 4 -11.29 -1.05 24.85
CA ILE A 4 -10.29 -2.11 24.60
C ILE A 4 -9.24 -1.54 23.65
N ILE A 5 -7.99 -1.47 24.13
CA ILE A 5 -6.87 -0.98 23.34
C ILE A 5 -6.12 -2.19 22.76
N THR A 6 -5.97 -2.20 21.43
CA THR A 6 -5.17 -3.22 20.71
C THR A 6 -4.28 -2.56 19.67
N ASN A 7 -3.13 -3.17 19.40
CA ASN A 7 -2.20 -2.78 18.33
C ASN A 7 -2.31 -3.70 17.09
N SER A 8 -3.30 -4.58 17.06
CA SER A 8 -3.54 -5.52 15.97
C SER A 8 -4.90 -5.29 15.32
N THR A 9 -4.91 -5.02 14.02
CA THR A 9 -6.12 -4.84 13.21
C THR A 9 -7.00 -6.09 13.22
N SER A 10 -6.40 -7.28 13.08
CA SER A 10 -7.14 -8.55 13.09
C SER A 10 -7.78 -8.86 14.45
N VAL A 11 -7.08 -8.55 15.54
CA VAL A 11 -7.66 -8.72 16.89
C VAL A 11 -8.83 -7.77 17.08
N MET A 12 -8.75 -6.54 16.62
CA MET A 12 -9.85 -5.58 16.70
C MET A 12 -11.08 -6.08 15.91
N LEU A 13 -10.89 -6.52 14.64
CA LEU A 13 -11.98 -7.06 13.81
C LEU A 13 -12.64 -8.28 14.47
N THR A 14 -11.84 -9.23 14.98
CA THR A 14 -12.37 -10.41 15.69
C THR A 14 -13.15 -10.01 16.95
N SER A 15 -12.69 -9.02 17.71
CA SER A 15 -13.37 -8.55 18.91
C SER A 15 -14.75 -7.95 18.58
N VAL A 16 -14.81 -7.12 17.53
CA VAL A 16 -16.08 -6.53 17.07
C VAL A 16 -17.02 -7.59 16.50
N ALA A 17 -16.49 -8.53 15.71
CA ALA A 17 -17.29 -9.62 15.13
C ALA A 17 -17.87 -10.58 16.19
N SER A 18 -17.28 -10.64 17.38
CA SER A 18 -17.68 -11.55 18.47
C SER A 18 -18.69 -10.92 19.43
N ASP A 19 -18.96 -9.62 19.35
CA ASP A 19 -19.83 -8.89 20.26
C ASP A 19 -20.75 -7.94 19.48
N GLU A 20 -22.06 -8.23 19.49
CA GLU A 20 -23.09 -7.46 18.77
C GLU A 20 -23.23 -6.01 19.26
N TYR A 21 -22.71 -5.69 20.44
CA TYR A 21 -22.72 -4.35 21.04
C TYR A 21 -21.38 -3.63 20.87
N ALA A 22 -20.40 -4.28 20.28
CA ALA A 22 -19.10 -3.68 20.08
C ALA A 22 -19.07 -2.72 18.89
N ILE A 23 -18.29 -1.67 19.01
CA ILE A 23 -17.93 -0.74 17.93
C ILE A 23 -16.42 -0.63 17.86
N GLY A 24 -15.87 -0.64 16.65
CA GLY A 24 -14.44 -0.49 16.41
C GLY A 24 -14.16 0.45 15.25
N TYR A 25 -12.89 0.72 14.99
CA TYR A 25 -12.45 1.45 13.80
C TYR A 25 -11.31 0.72 13.10
N VAL A 26 -11.29 0.79 11.78
CA VAL A 26 -10.34 0.11 10.92
C VAL A 26 -10.10 0.93 9.66
N SER A 27 -8.95 0.77 9.01
CA SER A 27 -8.73 1.34 7.69
C SER A 27 -9.64 0.69 6.65
N LEU A 28 -10.16 1.46 5.69
CA LEU A 28 -11.07 0.97 4.65
C LEU A 28 -10.50 -0.27 3.91
N GLY A 29 -9.23 -0.26 3.53
CA GLY A 29 -8.58 -1.39 2.86
C GLY A 29 -8.33 -2.63 3.73
N SER A 30 -8.64 -2.57 5.03
CA SER A 30 -8.59 -3.73 5.95
C SER A 30 -9.98 -4.17 6.41
N LEU A 31 -11.04 -3.51 5.94
CA LEU A 31 -12.40 -3.89 6.23
C LEU A 31 -12.73 -5.19 5.49
N ASP A 32 -13.40 -6.11 6.16
CA ASP A 32 -13.85 -7.39 5.60
C ASP A 32 -15.32 -7.67 5.93
N ASP A 33 -15.85 -8.75 5.38
CA ASP A 33 -17.26 -9.13 5.50
C ASP A 33 -17.66 -9.68 6.90
N THR A 34 -16.71 -9.77 7.83
CA THR A 34 -16.98 -10.23 9.21
C THR A 34 -17.64 -9.17 10.08
N VAL A 35 -17.54 -7.89 9.68
CA VAL A 35 -18.10 -6.75 10.37
C VAL A 35 -18.87 -5.83 9.41
N LYS A 36 -19.78 -5.04 9.94
CA LYS A 36 -20.57 -4.08 9.16
C LYS A 36 -20.00 -2.67 9.29
N ALA A 37 -19.69 -2.03 8.15
CA ALA A 37 -19.37 -0.62 8.13
C ALA A 37 -20.61 0.23 8.48
N VAL A 38 -20.43 1.25 9.32
CA VAL A 38 -21.48 2.21 9.67
C VAL A 38 -21.35 3.48 8.85
N SER A 39 -22.49 4.04 8.46
CA SER A 39 -22.53 5.36 7.85
C SER A 39 -22.24 6.46 8.88
N ILE A 40 -21.53 7.49 8.49
CA ILE A 40 -21.24 8.68 9.29
C ILE A 40 -21.96 9.86 8.65
N ASP A 41 -22.79 10.54 9.42
CA ASP A 41 -23.65 11.66 8.97
C ASP A 41 -24.46 11.32 7.70
N GLY A 42 -24.89 10.06 7.59
CA GLY A 42 -25.65 9.54 6.45
C GLY A 42 -24.81 9.12 5.24
N ALA A 43 -23.48 9.31 5.27
CA ALA A 43 -22.56 8.88 4.21
C ALA A 43 -21.97 7.50 4.52
N GLU A 44 -21.94 6.63 3.53
CA GLU A 44 -21.27 5.33 3.61
C GLU A 44 -19.75 5.48 3.42
N ALA A 45 -18.97 4.56 4.03
CA ALA A 45 -17.53 4.51 3.91
C ALA A 45 -17.10 3.96 2.53
N THR A 46 -17.29 4.74 1.47
CA THR A 46 -16.89 4.42 0.10
C THR A 46 -15.76 5.31 -0.38
N VAL A 47 -14.98 4.83 -1.35
CA VAL A 47 -13.89 5.62 -1.97
C VAL A 47 -14.41 6.97 -2.48
N ASP A 48 -15.56 6.97 -3.17
CA ASP A 48 -16.15 8.19 -3.73
C ASP A 48 -16.57 9.18 -2.65
N ASN A 49 -17.22 8.71 -1.58
CA ASN A 49 -17.63 9.55 -0.47
C ASN A 49 -16.47 10.14 0.31
N ILE A 50 -15.34 9.42 0.37
CA ILE A 50 -14.13 9.93 1.00
C ILE A 50 -13.43 10.94 0.08
N LYS A 51 -13.28 10.64 -1.22
CA LYS A 51 -12.66 11.55 -2.20
C LYS A 51 -13.42 12.89 -2.33
N ASN A 52 -14.73 12.86 -2.30
CA ASN A 52 -15.57 14.07 -2.40
C ASN A 52 -15.80 14.78 -1.06
N GLY A 53 -15.29 14.24 0.06
CA GLY A 53 -15.39 14.82 1.39
C GLY A 53 -16.76 14.65 2.09
N THR A 54 -17.68 13.87 1.53
CA THR A 54 -18.98 13.58 2.17
C THR A 54 -18.80 12.67 3.38
N TYR A 55 -17.89 11.70 3.31
CA TYR A 55 -17.49 10.90 4.46
C TYR A 55 -16.36 11.61 5.20
N THR A 56 -16.67 12.16 6.37
CA THR A 56 -15.78 13.11 7.07
C THR A 56 -14.70 12.46 7.93
N ILE A 57 -14.85 11.17 8.31
CA ILE A 57 -13.83 10.46 9.10
C ILE A 57 -12.81 9.82 8.16
N ALA A 58 -11.91 10.63 7.64
CA ALA A 58 -10.81 10.21 6.79
C ALA A 58 -9.51 10.91 7.20
N ARG A 59 -8.38 10.22 6.99
CA ARG A 59 -7.05 10.80 7.21
C ARG A 59 -6.03 10.16 6.28
N PRO A 60 -5.03 10.92 5.83
CA PRO A 60 -3.95 10.39 5.00
C PRO A 60 -3.03 9.46 5.80
N PHE A 61 -2.42 8.50 5.11
CA PHE A 61 -1.22 7.84 5.62
C PHE A 61 0.00 8.73 5.35
N ASN A 62 0.89 8.78 6.31
CA ASN A 62 2.07 9.62 6.26
C ASN A 62 3.34 8.77 6.23
N ILE A 63 4.32 9.18 5.45
CA ILE A 63 5.67 8.65 5.48
C ILE A 63 6.51 9.59 6.35
N ALA A 64 7.23 9.03 7.32
CA ALA A 64 8.15 9.78 8.16
C ALA A 64 9.57 9.25 7.99
N THR A 65 10.54 10.13 7.91
CA THR A 65 11.96 9.82 7.83
C THR A 65 12.72 10.54 8.94
N LYS A 66 13.87 10.01 9.34
CA LYS A 66 14.74 10.65 10.33
C LYS A 66 16.06 11.04 9.68
N GLY A 67 16.33 12.34 9.65
CA GLY A 67 17.55 12.89 9.04
C GLY A 67 17.55 12.76 7.52
N GLU A 68 18.74 12.61 6.93
CA GLU A 68 18.90 12.45 5.49
C GLU A 68 18.37 11.08 5.04
N VAL A 69 17.64 11.10 3.94
CA VAL A 69 17.08 9.90 3.31
C VAL A 69 18.11 9.30 2.37
N SER A 70 18.42 8.02 2.51
CA SER A 70 19.32 7.34 1.58
C SER A 70 18.68 7.25 0.18
N ASP A 71 19.51 7.23 -0.87
CA ASP A 71 19.05 7.21 -2.27
C ASP A 71 18.06 6.06 -2.55
N ILE A 72 18.33 4.88 -2.00
CA ILE A 72 17.43 3.73 -2.17
C ILE A 72 16.11 3.90 -1.40
N ALA A 73 16.11 4.55 -0.24
CA ALA A 73 14.88 4.85 0.48
C ALA A 73 14.07 5.92 -0.26
N GLN A 74 14.74 6.93 -0.83
CA GLN A 74 14.10 7.93 -1.66
C GLN A 74 13.50 7.33 -2.93
N ASP A 75 14.20 6.39 -3.57
CA ASP A 75 13.70 5.67 -4.74
C ASP A 75 12.40 4.89 -4.41
N PHE A 76 12.35 4.24 -3.25
CA PHE A 76 11.14 3.56 -2.80
C PHE A 76 10.00 4.53 -2.47
N ILE A 77 10.29 5.67 -1.85
CA ILE A 77 9.29 6.73 -1.62
C ILE A 77 8.76 7.26 -2.95
N ASN A 78 9.63 7.52 -3.93
CA ASN A 78 9.23 7.95 -5.26
C ASN A 78 8.33 6.92 -5.95
N TYR A 79 8.63 5.62 -5.77
CA TYR A 79 7.76 4.54 -6.25
C TYR A 79 6.38 4.57 -5.60
N ILE A 80 6.31 4.69 -4.28
CA ILE A 80 5.01 4.78 -3.56
C ILE A 80 4.18 5.95 -4.10
N MET A 81 4.82 7.08 -4.38
CA MET A 81 4.16 8.30 -4.86
C MET A 81 3.91 8.33 -6.37
N SER A 82 4.40 7.34 -7.11
CA SER A 82 4.21 7.25 -8.56
C SER A 82 2.86 6.66 -8.96
N ALA A 83 2.49 6.79 -10.24
CA ALA A 83 1.26 6.23 -10.79
C ALA A 83 1.17 4.71 -10.55
N GLU A 84 2.28 3.99 -10.69
CA GLU A 84 2.35 2.54 -10.45
C GLU A 84 2.15 2.19 -8.98
N GLY A 85 2.77 2.94 -8.07
CA GLY A 85 2.58 2.76 -6.63
C GLY A 85 1.16 3.12 -6.19
N GLN A 86 0.58 4.19 -6.73
CA GLN A 86 -0.79 4.60 -6.44
C GLN A 86 -1.83 3.61 -7.00
N ALA A 87 -1.55 2.96 -8.13
CA ALA A 87 -2.37 1.87 -8.64
C ALA A 87 -2.38 0.68 -7.68
N VAL A 88 -1.24 0.27 -7.16
CA VAL A 88 -1.16 -0.79 -6.12
C VAL A 88 -1.97 -0.43 -4.88
N ILE A 89 -1.92 0.83 -4.44
CA ILE A 89 -2.70 1.34 -3.30
C ILE A 89 -4.20 1.18 -3.57
N THR A 90 -4.65 1.60 -4.74
CA THR A 90 -6.07 1.55 -5.14
C THR A 90 -6.57 0.11 -5.31
N GLU A 91 -5.79 -0.76 -5.94
CA GLU A 91 -6.12 -2.18 -6.12
C GLU A 91 -6.26 -2.95 -4.80
N ASN A 92 -5.63 -2.47 -3.73
CA ASN A 92 -5.73 -3.06 -2.40
C ASN A 92 -6.77 -2.37 -1.49
N GLY A 93 -7.72 -1.62 -2.08
CA GLY A 93 -8.87 -1.04 -1.36
C GLY A 93 -8.56 0.23 -0.57
N TYR A 94 -7.39 0.84 -0.79
CA TYR A 94 -7.05 2.15 -0.25
C TYR A 94 -7.28 3.24 -1.29
N ILE A 95 -7.15 4.50 -0.90
CA ILE A 95 -7.40 5.63 -1.78
C ILE A 95 -6.06 6.18 -2.28
N GLY A 96 -5.78 5.93 -3.55
CA GLY A 96 -4.62 6.47 -4.26
C GLY A 96 -4.88 7.87 -4.82
N SER A 97 -3.81 8.52 -5.27
CA SER A 97 -3.85 9.77 -6.02
C SER A 97 -4.02 9.49 -7.52
N ASP A 98 -4.92 10.21 -8.18
CA ASP A 98 -5.17 10.07 -9.61
C ASP A 98 -4.17 10.90 -10.47
N ASP A 99 -3.46 11.86 -9.86
CA ASP A 99 -2.56 12.80 -10.55
C ASP A 99 -1.07 12.45 -10.41
N ALA A 100 -0.74 11.20 -10.08
CA ALA A 100 0.63 10.77 -9.86
C ALA A 100 1.39 10.59 -11.20
N ALA A 101 2.64 11.05 -11.25
CA ALA A 101 3.52 10.83 -12.40
C ALA A 101 4.02 9.38 -12.45
N ALA A 102 4.43 8.92 -13.64
CA ALA A 102 5.05 7.60 -13.81
C ALA A 102 6.33 7.45 -12.96
N PHE A 103 6.63 6.23 -12.54
CA PHE A 103 7.82 5.96 -11.73
C PHE A 103 9.11 6.10 -12.56
N GLU A 104 10.00 6.93 -12.07
CA GLU A 104 11.37 7.04 -12.58
C GLU A 104 12.35 6.66 -11.46
N SER A 105 13.02 5.51 -11.62
CA SER A 105 14.01 5.05 -10.64
C SER A 105 15.29 5.89 -10.73
N ASN A 106 15.84 6.26 -9.58
CA ASN A 106 17.17 6.89 -9.49
C ASN A 106 18.34 5.91 -9.67
N GLY A 107 18.05 4.61 -9.89
CA GLY A 107 19.06 3.56 -10.07
C GLY A 107 19.70 3.06 -8.78
N ALA A 108 19.36 3.61 -7.62
CA ALA A 108 19.96 3.19 -6.35
C ALA A 108 19.64 1.74 -6.03
N THR A 109 20.58 1.07 -5.37
CA THR A 109 20.46 -0.32 -4.90
C THR A 109 20.79 -0.42 -3.43
N GLY A 110 20.24 -1.42 -2.74
CA GLY A 110 20.52 -1.62 -1.33
C GLY A 110 19.31 -2.18 -0.57
N LYS A 111 19.32 -2.01 0.74
CA LYS A 111 18.28 -2.47 1.64
C LYS A 111 17.59 -1.28 2.30
N VAL A 112 16.27 -1.27 2.23
CA VAL A 112 15.41 -0.33 2.98
C VAL A 112 14.72 -1.09 4.09
N THR A 113 14.68 -0.52 5.29
CA THR A 113 13.90 -1.02 6.41
C THR A 113 12.73 -0.07 6.64
N VAL A 114 11.53 -0.61 6.58
CA VAL A 114 10.28 0.13 6.80
C VAL A 114 9.59 -0.42 8.05
N SER A 115 9.14 0.46 8.92
CA SER A 115 8.34 0.13 10.10
C SER A 115 7.11 1.03 10.12
N GLY A 116 5.97 0.54 10.59
CA GLY A 116 4.76 1.32 10.60
C GLY A 116 3.60 0.68 11.34
N SER A 117 2.42 1.26 11.17
CA SER A 117 1.17 0.79 11.76
C SER A 117 0.70 -0.52 11.11
N SER A 118 0.06 -1.38 11.89
CA SER A 118 -0.59 -2.61 11.39
C SER A 118 -1.64 -2.33 10.31
N SER A 119 -2.27 -1.16 10.33
CA SER A 119 -3.24 -0.72 9.31
C SER A 119 -2.61 -0.47 7.93
N VAL A 120 -1.30 -0.19 7.88
CA VAL A 120 -0.56 0.11 6.64
C VAL A 120 0.20 -1.12 6.13
N THR A 121 0.43 -2.10 7.00
CA THR A 121 1.23 -3.29 6.68
C THR A 121 0.76 -4.00 5.40
N PRO A 122 -0.53 -4.29 5.19
CA PRO A 122 -0.97 -5.03 4.00
C PRO A 122 -0.61 -4.33 2.69
N VAL A 123 -0.88 -3.03 2.58
CA VAL A 123 -0.56 -2.25 1.37
C VAL A 123 0.96 -2.07 1.21
N MET A 124 1.69 -1.92 2.31
CA MET A 124 3.16 -1.77 2.26
C MET A 124 3.85 -3.05 1.78
N GLU A 125 3.33 -4.23 2.11
CA GLU A 125 3.83 -5.50 1.58
C GLU A 125 3.60 -5.59 0.07
N LYS A 126 2.45 -5.18 -0.44
CA LYS A 126 2.15 -5.14 -1.88
C LYS A 126 3.03 -4.14 -2.62
N LEU A 127 3.22 -2.95 -2.06
CA LEU A 127 4.14 -1.95 -2.60
C LEU A 127 5.59 -2.46 -2.66
N LYS A 128 6.05 -3.14 -1.62
CA LYS A 128 7.37 -3.78 -1.60
C LYS A 128 7.51 -4.86 -2.68
N GLU A 129 6.50 -5.73 -2.82
CA GLU A 129 6.50 -6.78 -3.85
C GLU A 129 6.58 -6.16 -5.25
N ALA A 130 5.72 -5.19 -5.55
CA ALA A 130 5.66 -4.52 -6.84
C ALA A 130 6.95 -3.72 -7.13
N TYR A 131 7.47 -2.96 -6.17
CA TYR A 131 8.74 -2.26 -6.30
C TYR A 131 9.91 -3.22 -6.59
N THR A 132 9.97 -4.36 -5.88
CA THR A 132 11.01 -5.37 -6.10
C THR A 132 10.93 -5.97 -7.51
N ALA A 133 9.73 -6.14 -8.05
CA ALA A 133 9.53 -6.62 -9.42
C ALA A 133 10.04 -5.61 -10.46
N VAL A 134 9.79 -4.32 -10.26
CA VAL A 134 10.28 -3.24 -11.13
C VAL A 134 11.80 -3.12 -11.09
N LYS A 135 12.42 -3.29 -9.93
CA LYS A 135 13.90 -3.22 -9.75
C LYS A 135 14.63 -4.47 -10.25
N LYS A 136 13.92 -5.56 -10.50
CA LYS A 136 14.53 -6.77 -11.01
C LYS A 136 14.94 -6.58 -12.49
N PRO A 137 16.21 -6.77 -12.87
CA PRO A 137 16.59 -6.64 -14.26
C PRO A 137 15.80 -7.63 -15.12
N PRO A 138 15.38 -7.25 -16.33
CA PRO A 138 14.71 -8.18 -17.24
C PRO A 138 15.58 -9.42 -17.42
N PRO A 139 14.97 -10.62 -17.54
CA PRO A 139 15.74 -11.84 -17.76
C PRO A 139 16.63 -11.65 -18.97
N SER A 140 17.95 -11.84 -18.79
CA SER A 140 18.92 -11.68 -19.84
C SER A 140 18.53 -12.58 -21.00
N ARG A 141 18.16 -11.97 -22.12
CA ARG A 141 17.91 -12.69 -23.37
C ARG A 141 19.26 -13.32 -23.75
N LYS A 142 19.41 -14.62 -23.53
CA LYS A 142 20.53 -15.37 -24.07
C LYS A 142 20.50 -15.15 -25.58
N LEU A 143 21.37 -14.29 -26.09
CA LEU A 143 21.70 -14.22 -27.50
C LEU A 143 22.25 -15.60 -27.86
N ARG A 144 21.47 -16.42 -28.58
CA ARG A 144 22.00 -17.56 -29.29
C ARG A 144 22.92 -17.00 -30.38
N CYS A 145 24.22 -17.08 -30.19
CA CYS A 145 25.14 -17.03 -31.30
C CYS A 145 24.70 -18.13 -32.27
N ARG A 146 24.26 -17.76 -33.47
CA ARG A 146 24.24 -18.68 -34.61
C ARG A 146 25.69 -18.92 -34.98
N ASP A 147 26.15 -20.11 -34.66
CA ASP A 147 27.35 -20.62 -35.32
C ASP A 147 27.09 -20.59 -36.84
N ARG A 148 27.83 -19.75 -37.50
CA ARG A 148 27.88 -19.77 -38.96
C ARG A 148 28.75 -20.94 -39.31
N ASP A 149 28.11 -22.06 -39.59
CA ASP A 149 28.76 -23.24 -40.18
C ASP A 149 29.26 -22.83 -41.58
N SER A 150 30.56 -22.64 -41.70
CA SER A 150 31.25 -22.49 -42.95
C SER A 150 31.51 -23.90 -43.46
N GLY A 151 30.59 -24.41 -44.30
CA GLY A 151 30.80 -25.60 -45.09
C GLY A 151 31.50 -25.22 -46.39
N GLU A 152 32.63 -25.77 -46.60
CA GLU A 152 33.22 -25.98 -47.94
C GLU A 152 32.35 -26.97 -48.75
#